data_46c3f516235f7c628294d9a514d96629
#
_entry.id   46c3f516235f7c628294d9a514d96629
#
_cell.length_a   1.000
_cell.length_b   1.000
_cell.length_c   1.000
_cell.angle_alpha   90.00
_cell.angle_beta   90.00
_cell.angle_gamma   90.00
#
_symmetry.space_group_name_H-M   'P 1'
#
loop_
_entity.id
_entity.type
_entity.pdbx_description
1 polymer ?
#
loop_
_entity_poly.entity_id
_entity_poly.type
_entity_poly.pdbx_seq_one_letter_code
_entity_poly.pdbx_strand_id
1 'polypeptide(L)'
;MSDANLTHLPESGKVWHRYVAIGDSFTEGMSDADPERENVFVGWADRLAHHLAGIAHEAGGDFAYANLAVRGRLLGDIAGRQVDDALALGPDLVSIVGGGNDILRPKADIDALAGELEAAVARVRATGADVLMATPVDPQDAPLVRHTRGRAAIY
;
A
#
# COMPACT_ATOMS: atom_id res chain seq x y z
N MET A 1 -14.47 0.78 22.90
CA MET A 1 -13.55 1.40 21.93
C MET A 1 -14.39 2.23 20.97
N SER A 2 -14.11 3.51 20.93
CA SER A 2 -14.94 4.50 20.22
C SER A 2 -14.85 4.24 18.73
N ASP A 3 -16.01 4.06 18.07
CA ASP A 3 -16.13 4.08 16.64
C ASP A 3 -15.57 5.41 16.13
N ALA A 4 -14.34 5.38 15.62
CA ALA A 4 -13.78 6.52 14.93
C ALA A 4 -14.67 6.75 13.71
N ASN A 5 -15.38 7.85 13.75
CA ASN A 5 -16.31 8.31 12.73
C ASN A 5 -15.57 8.49 11.39
N LEU A 6 -15.55 7.44 10.57
CA LEU A 6 -14.97 7.42 9.22
C LEU A 6 -15.85 8.16 8.18
N THR A 7 -16.85 8.90 8.63
CA THR A 7 -17.83 9.56 7.75
C THR A 7 -17.36 10.91 7.19
N HIS A 8 -16.09 11.29 7.35
CA HIS A 8 -15.56 12.46 6.68
C HIS A 8 -14.72 12.06 5.48
N LEU A 9 -15.38 11.57 4.44
CA LEU A 9 -14.76 11.56 3.11
C LEU A 9 -14.51 13.01 2.69
N PRO A 10 -13.36 13.32 2.08
CA PRO A 10 -13.11 14.66 1.57
C PRO A 10 -14.24 15.04 0.61
N GLU A 11 -14.68 16.29 0.66
CA GLU A 11 -15.78 16.85 -0.17
C GLU A 11 -15.53 16.77 -1.70
N SER A 12 -14.45 16.11 -2.15
CA SER A 12 -14.10 15.97 -3.55
C SER A 12 -15.06 15.07 -4.35
N GLY A 13 -15.92 14.30 -3.70
CA GLY A 13 -16.92 13.47 -4.38
C GLY A 13 -16.34 12.43 -5.35
N LYS A 14 -15.02 12.21 -5.35
CA LYS A 14 -14.38 11.26 -6.25
C LYS A 14 -14.65 9.83 -5.79
N VAL A 15 -15.23 9.05 -6.67
CA VAL A 15 -15.45 7.62 -6.49
C VAL A 15 -14.41 6.87 -7.32
N TRP A 16 -13.68 5.96 -6.69
CA TRP A 16 -12.76 5.06 -7.39
C TRP A 16 -13.48 3.76 -7.74
N HIS A 17 -13.22 3.26 -8.94
CA HIS A 17 -13.86 2.06 -9.49
C HIS A 17 -12.88 0.91 -9.70
N ARG A 18 -11.56 1.19 -9.70
CA ARG A 18 -10.54 0.15 -9.86
C ARG A 18 -9.31 0.44 -9.01
N TYR A 19 -9.22 -0.29 -7.92
CA TYR A 19 -8.11 -0.18 -6.97
C TYR A 19 -7.13 -1.34 -7.17
N VAL A 20 -5.83 -1.01 -7.28
CA VAL A 20 -4.75 -1.99 -7.29
C VAL A 20 -3.78 -1.68 -6.15
N ALA A 21 -3.52 -2.68 -5.31
CA ALA A 21 -2.54 -2.60 -4.23
C ALA A 21 -1.24 -3.29 -4.67
N ILE A 22 -0.11 -2.59 -4.49
CA ILE A 22 1.23 -3.13 -4.72
C ILE A 22 2.10 -2.92 -3.48
N GLY A 23 3.06 -3.81 -3.28
CA GLY A 23 3.91 -3.77 -2.10
C GLY A 23 4.54 -5.12 -1.75
N ASP A 24 4.88 -5.25 -0.49
CA ASP A 24 5.47 -6.44 0.11
C ASP A 24 4.49 -7.17 1.06
N SER A 25 5.01 -7.90 2.06
CA SER A 25 4.22 -8.66 3.04
C SER A 25 3.20 -7.82 3.80
N PHE A 26 3.47 -6.54 3.99
CA PHE A 26 2.58 -5.62 4.71
C PHE A 26 1.27 -5.40 3.93
N THR A 27 1.36 -5.29 2.61
CA THR A 27 0.21 -5.10 1.72
C THR A 27 -0.43 -6.44 1.32
N GLU A 28 0.38 -7.51 1.24
CA GLU A 28 -0.13 -8.86 0.98
C GLU A 28 -1.11 -9.33 2.07
N GLY A 29 -1.01 -8.76 3.29
CA GLY A 29 -1.89 -9.10 4.42
C GLY A 29 -1.42 -10.32 5.20
N MET A 30 -0.12 -10.66 5.13
CA MET A 30 0.45 -11.78 5.84
C MET A 30 0.26 -11.66 7.36
N SER A 31 -0.30 -12.70 7.98
CA SER A 31 -0.59 -12.78 9.41
C SER A 31 -1.70 -11.84 9.93
N ASP A 32 -2.42 -11.16 9.06
CA ASP A 32 -3.62 -10.40 9.43
C ASP A 32 -4.85 -11.32 9.35
N ALA A 33 -5.03 -12.10 10.41
CA ALA A 33 -6.10 -13.11 10.46
C ALA A 33 -7.48 -12.45 10.47
N ASP A 34 -8.38 -13.02 9.67
CA ASP A 34 -9.79 -12.64 9.71
C ASP A 34 -10.39 -13.13 11.05
N PRO A 35 -10.98 -12.24 11.87
CA PRO A 35 -11.54 -12.63 13.16
C PRO A 35 -12.74 -13.57 13.06
N GLU A 36 -13.40 -13.62 11.91
CA GLU A 36 -14.63 -14.40 11.69
C GLU A 36 -14.40 -15.69 10.87
N ARG A 37 -13.22 -15.84 10.23
CA ARG A 37 -12.93 -16.95 9.33
C ARG A 37 -11.57 -17.57 9.61
N GLU A 38 -11.54 -18.83 10.04
CA GLU A 38 -10.28 -19.55 10.27
C GLU A 38 -9.45 -19.68 8.99
N ASN A 39 -8.13 -19.48 9.11
CA ASN A 39 -7.15 -19.60 8.04
C ASN A 39 -7.35 -18.61 6.86
N VAL A 40 -8.10 -17.54 7.07
CA VAL A 40 -8.25 -16.45 6.12
C VAL A 40 -7.48 -15.25 6.63
N PHE A 41 -6.69 -14.64 5.75
CA PHE A 41 -5.98 -13.40 6.03
C PHE A 41 -6.67 -12.27 5.23
N VAL A 42 -6.94 -11.16 5.90
CA VAL A 42 -7.55 -9.98 5.29
C VAL A 42 -6.73 -8.76 5.71
N GLY A 43 -5.81 -8.35 4.86
CA GLY A 43 -4.92 -7.23 5.12
C GLY A 43 -5.62 -5.88 5.03
N TRP A 44 -4.88 -4.83 5.37
CA TRP A 44 -5.38 -3.46 5.31
C TRP A 44 -5.87 -3.06 3.90
N ALA A 45 -5.18 -3.53 2.86
CA ALA A 45 -5.55 -3.23 1.47
C ALA A 45 -6.89 -3.88 1.08
N ASP A 46 -7.15 -5.11 1.56
CA ASP A 46 -8.42 -5.80 1.34
C ASP A 46 -9.57 -5.12 2.08
N ARG A 47 -9.33 -4.64 3.31
CA ARG A 47 -10.31 -3.88 4.09
C ARG A 47 -10.63 -2.54 3.43
N LEU A 48 -9.61 -1.84 2.92
CA LEU A 48 -9.81 -0.62 2.14
C LEU A 48 -10.62 -0.91 0.88
N ALA A 49 -10.28 -1.96 0.14
CA ALA A 49 -11.02 -2.36 -1.07
C ALA A 49 -12.49 -2.63 -0.77
N HIS A 50 -12.78 -3.33 0.32
CA HIS A 50 -14.16 -3.58 0.75
C HIS A 50 -14.92 -2.28 1.01
N HIS A 51 -14.29 -1.31 1.67
CA HIS A 51 -14.89 -0.01 1.94
C HIS A 51 -15.14 0.80 0.67
N LEU A 52 -14.15 0.84 -0.24
CA LEU A 52 -14.28 1.52 -1.53
C LEU A 52 -15.35 0.88 -2.42
N ALA A 53 -15.48 -0.45 -2.38
CA ALA A 53 -16.53 -1.17 -3.08
C ALA A 53 -17.93 -0.73 -2.61
N GLY A 54 -18.14 -0.55 -1.31
CA GLY A 54 -19.37 -0.02 -0.75
C GLY A 54 -19.71 1.37 -1.30
N ILE A 55 -18.72 2.27 -1.31
CA ILE A 55 -18.88 3.63 -1.84
C ILE A 55 -19.22 3.61 -3.34
N ALA A 56 -18.53 2.81 -4.14
CA ALA A 56 -18.79 2.70 -5.57
C ALA A 56 -20.19 2.14 -5.84
N HIS A 57 -20.60 1.14 -5.07
CA HIS A 57 -21.94 0.56 -5.18
C HIS A 57 -23.05 1.57 -4.80
N GLU A 58 -22.88 2.33 -3.73
CA GLU A 58 -23.81 3.40 -3.33
C GLU A 58 -23.90 4.49 -4.39
N ALA A 59 -22.82 4.74 -5.13
CA ALA A 59 -22.81 5.64 -6.29
C ALA A 59 -23.40 5.02 -7.57
N GLY A 60 -23.84 3.76 -7.53
CA GLY A 60 -24.45 3.05 -8.65
C GLY A 60 -23.45 2.50 -9.67
N GLY A 61 -22.18 2.31 -9.27
CA GLY A 61 -21.11 1.79 -10.12
C GLY A 61 -20.59 0.42 -9.67
N ASP A 62 -19.81 -0.20 -10.55
CA ASP A 62 -19.06 -1.41 -10.25
C ASP A 62 -17.69 -1.07 -9.63
N PHE A 63 -17.12 -2.03 -8.91
CA PHE A 63 -15.80 -1.92 -8.31
C PHE A 63 -14.94 -3.15 -8.61
N ALA A 64 -13.69 -2.93 -8.99
CA ALA A 64 -12.71 -3.99 -9.19
C ALA A 64 -11.50 -3.76 -8.28
N TYR A 65 -10.94 -4.85 -7.75
CA TYR A 65 -9.78 -4.84 -6.87
C TYR A 65 -8.79 -5.93 -7.23
N ALA A 66 -7.51 -5.60 -7.15
CA ALA A 66 -6.42 -6.57 -7.22
C ALA A 66 -5.34 -6.23 -6.20
N ASN A 67 -4.87 -7.24 -5.47
CA ASN A 67 -3.69 -7.15 -4.61
C ASN A 67 -2.54 -7.91 -5.29
N LEU A 68 -1.54 -7.17 -5.78
CA LEU A 68 -0.37 -7.70 -6.47
C LEU A 68 0.86 -7.77 -5.54
N ALA A 69 0.69 -7.39 -4.27
CA ALA A 69 1.77 -7.41 -3.30
C ALA A 69 2.26 -8.83 -3.03
N VAL A 70 3.57 -8.96 -2.90
CA VAL A 70 4.22 -10.25 -2.62
C VAL A 70 5.26 -10.09 -1.52
N ARG A 71 5.18 -10.91 -0.50
CA ARG A 71 6.11 -10.92 0.63
C ARG A 71 7.57 -10.98 0.19
N GLY A 72 8.44 -10.29 0.94
CA GLY A 72 9.87 -10.30 0.73
C GLY A 72 10.36 -9.48 -0.46
N ARG A 73 9.48 -8.82 -1.20
CA ARG A 73 9.88 -7.97 -2.32
C ARG A 73 10.61 -6.73 -1.86
N LEU A 74 11.57 -6.33 -2.68
CA LEU A 74 12.31 -5.08 -2.54
C LEU A 74 11.66 -3.98 -3.36
N LEU A 75 11.98 -2.74 -3.04
CA LEU A 75 11.38 -1.59 -3.70
C LEU A 75 11.60 -1.59 -5.21
N GLY A 76 12.78 -1.98 -5.70
CA GLY A 76 13.06 -2.07 -7.12
C GLY A 76 12.12 -3.02 -7.89
N ASP A 77 11.70 -4.14 -7.28
CA ASP A 77 10.73 -5.05 -7.89
C ASP A 77 9.31 -4.46 -7.82
N ILE A 78 8.97 -3.79 -6.72
CA ILE A 78 7.68 -3.12 -6.53
C ILE A 78 7.55 -1.96 -7.54
N ALA A 79 8.54 -1.06 -7.59
CA ALA A 79 8.58 0.11 -8.46
C ALA A 79 8.70 -0.23 -9.96
N GLY A 80 9.27 -1.39 -10.26
CA GLY A 80 9.40 -1.90 -11.62
C GLY A 80 8.21 -2.78 -12.00
N ARG A 81 8.34 -4.07 -11.75
CA ARG A 81 7.41 -5.10 -12.22
C ARG A 81 6.00 -4.93 -11.68
N GLN A 82 5.82 -4.71 -10.37
CA GLN A 82 4.47 -4.59 -9.82
C GLN A 82 3.76 -3.34 -10.34
N VAL A 83 4.48 -2.23 -10.58
CA VAL A 83 3.91 -1.06 -11.24
C VAL A 83 3.48 -1.39 -12.66
N ASP A 84 4.30 -2.11 -13.45
CA ASP A 84 3.92 -2.52 -14.81
C ASP A 84 2.65 -3.37 -14.81
N ASP A 85 2.59 -4.38 -13.96
CA ASP A 85 1.45 -5.28 -13.82
C ASP A 85 0.19 -4.52 -13.35
N ALA A 86 0.35 -3.56 -12.42
CA ALA A 86 -0.73 -2.72 -11.94
C ALA A 86 -1.29 -1.82 -13.04
N LEU A 87 -0.42 -1.15 -13.80
CA LEU A 87 -0.82 -0.27 -14.90
C LEU A 87 -1.54 -1.02 -16.03
N ALA A 88 -1.17 -2.28 -16.28
CA ALA A 88 -1.84 -3.15 -17.25
C ALA A 88 -3.32 -3.40 -16.88
N LEU A 89 -3.69 -3.29 -15.60
CA LEU A 89 -5.08 -3.42 -15.13
C LEU A 89 -5.89 -2.13 -15.30
N GLY A 90 -5.27 -1.01 -15.66
CA GLY A 90 -5.94 0.29 -15.86
C GLY A 90 -6.58 0.84 -14.59
N PRO A 91 -5.86 0.96 -13.46
CA PRO A 91 -6.42 1.43 -12.20
C PRO A 91 -6.75 2.93 -12.24
N ASP A 92 -7.68 3.35 -11.40
CA ASP A 92 -7.92 4.75 -11.05
C ASP A 92 -7.39 5.10 -9.63
N LEU A 93 -7.06 4.07 -8.83
CA LEU A 93 -6.35 4.19 -7.57
C LEU A 93 -5.27 3.10 -7.47
N VAL A 94 -4.06 3.47 -7.09
CA VAL A 94 -2.98 2.52 -6.76
C VAL A 94 -2.45 2.84 -5.37
N SER A 95 -2.33 1.83 -4.52
CA SER A 95 -1.55 1.98 -3.28
C SER A 95 -0.16 1.39 -3.45
N ILE A 96 0.87 2.11 -3.00
CA ILE A 96 2.26 1.71 -3.04
C ILE A 96 2.80 1.73 -1.60
N VAL A 97 3.11 0.54 -1.07
CA VAL A 97 3.71 0.40 0.27
C VAL A 97 4.86 -0.59 0.19
N GLY A 98 6.08 -0.11 0.36
CA GLY A 98 7.28 -0.93 0.26
C GLY A 98 8.53 -0.17 0.67
N GLY A 99 9.68 -0.83 0.58
CA GLY A 99 10.99 -0.26 0.96
C GLY A 99 11.47 -0.68 2.35
N GLY A 100 10.59 -1.21 3.21
CA GLY A 100 10.97 -1.70 4.53
C GLY A 100 12.04 -2.79 4.47
N ASN A 101 11.91 -3.73 3.55
CA ASN A 101 12.90 -4.79 3.35
C ASN A 101 14.26 -4.26 2.87
N ASP A 102 14.27 -3.17 2.12
CA ASP A 102 15.50 -2.53 1.62
C ASP A 102 16.25 -1.85 2.75
N ILE A 103 15.56 -1.07 3.58
CA ILE A 103 16.16 -0.30 4.66
C ILE A 103 16.80 -1.20 5.71
N LEU A 104 16.27 -2.39 5.94
CA LEU A 104 16.84 -3.37 6.85
C LEU A 104 18.14 -3.98 6.33
N ARG A 105 18.48 -3.80 5.05
CA ARG A 105 19.74 -4.30 4.49
C ARG A 105 20.94 -3.44 4.89
N PRO A 106 22.10 -4.05 5.11
CA PRO A 106 23.35 -3.31 5.30
C PRO A 106 23.62 -2.42 4.08
N LYS A 107 23.99 -1.15 4.33
CA LYS A 107 24.34 -0.17 3.28
C LYS A 107 23.19 0.19 2.33
N ALA A 108 21.94 0.17 2.81
CA ALA A 108 20.83 0.70 2.04
C ALA A 108 21.10 2.17 1.66
N ASP A 109 20.95 2.46 0.38
CA ASP A 109 21.03 3.83 -0.15
C ASP A 109 19.63 4.44 -0.15
N ILE A 110 19.37 5.30 0.82
CA ILE A 110 18.02 5.86 1.04
C ILE A 110 17.64 6.84 -0.06
N ASP A 111 18.61 7.62 -0.55
CA ASP A 111 18.34 8.58 -1.62
C ASP A 111 17.99 7.84 -2.93
N ALA A 112 18.67 6.73 -3.21
CA ALA A 112 18.32 5.87 -4.34
C ALA A 112 16.93 5.26 -4.19
N LEU A 113 16.56 4.76 -3.01
CA LEU A 113 15.24 4.21 -2.73
C LEU A 113 14.14 5.28 -2.86
N ALA A 114 14.39 6.49 -2.37
CA ALA A 114 13.45 7.61 -2.52
C ALA A 114 13.25 7.95 -4.00
N GLY A 115 14.31 7.99 -4.80
CA GLY A 115 14.23 8.22 -6.24
C GLY A 115 13.46 7.13 -7.00
N GLU A 116 13.63 5.86 -6.62
CA GLU A 116 12.85 4.75 -7.19
C GLU A 116 11.36 4.89 -6.88
N LEU A 117 11.02 5.23 -5.63
CA LEU A 117 9.65 5.43 -5.21
C LEU A 117 9.00 6.63 -5.91
N GLU A 118 9.72 7.75 -6.00
CA GLU A 118 9.27 8.94 -6.72
C GLU A 118 8.98 8.63 -8.20
N ALA A 119 9.86 7.90 -8.86
CA ALA A 119 9.68 7.48 -10.23
C ALA A 119 8.46 6.55 -10.39
N ALA A 120 8.23 5.63 -9.47
CA ALA A 120 7.06 4.76 -9.47
C ALA A 120 5.76 5.56 -9.34
N VAL A 121 5.71 6.51 -8.40
CA VAL A 121 4.57 7.41 -8.20
C VAL A 121 4.31 8.24 -9.46
N ALA A 122 5.36 8.82 -10.05
CA ALA A 122 5.24 9.62 -11.28
C ALA A 122 4.65 8.80 -12.45
N ARG A 123 5.08 7.53 -12.60
CA ARG A 123 4.55 6.63 -13.64
C ARG A 123 3.06 6.35 -13.45
N VAL A 124 2.63 6.08 -12.23
CA VAL A 124 1.21 5.85 -11.92
C VAL A 124 0.41 7.13 -12.15
N ARG A 125 0.89 8.27 -11.64
CA ARG A 125 0.20 9.56 -11.80
C ARG A 125 0.07 10.00 -13.26
N ALA A 126 1.02 9.64 -14.11
CA ALA A 126 0.98 9.95 -15.55
C ALA A 126 -0.22 9.31 -16.28
N THR A 127 -0.83 8.26 -15.72
CA THR A 127 -2.05 7.63 -16.27
C THR A 127 -3.35 8.32 -15.82
N GLY A 128 -3.26 9.27 -14.88
CA GLY A 128 -4.42 9.91 -14.26
C GLY A 128 -4.93 9.19 -13.00
N ALA A 129 -4.33 8.06 -12.64
CA ALA A 129 -4.65 7.35 -11.40
C ALA A 129 -4.17 8.13 -10.16
N ASP A 130 -4.90 8.01 -9.06
CA ASP A 130 -4.44 8.50 -7.76
C ASP A 130 -3.49 7.49 -7.12
N VAL A 131 -2.59 8.01 -6.28
CA VAL A 131 -1.64 7.20 -5.52
C VAL A 131 -1.90 7.39 -4.04
N LEU A 132 -2.08 6.27 -3.34
CA LEU A 132 -2.11 6.20 -1.89
C LEU A 132 -0.78 5.62 -1.40
N MET A 133 -0.15 6.30 -0.45
CA MET A 133 1.04 5.79 0.24
C MET A 133 0.77 5.76 1.74
N ALA A 134 1.25 4.73 2.41
CA ALA A 134 1.27 4.67 3.85
C ALA A 134 2.68 4.91 4.36
N THR A 135 2.82 5.75 5.38
CA THR A 135 4.08 5.85 6.12
C THR A 135 4.30 4.55 6.89
N PRO A 136 5.48 3.94 6.82
CA PRO A 136 5.77 2.76 7.62
C PRO A 136 5.70 3.09 9.11
N VAL A 137 5.38 2.06 9.90
CA VAL A 137 5.42 2.16 11.36
C VAL A 137 6.87 2.45 11.77
N ASP A 138 7.06 3.47 12.61
CA ASP A 138 8.38 3.77 13.16
C ASP A 138 8.83 2.65 14.12
N PRO A 139 9.83 1.85 13.77
CA PRO A 139 10.26 0.74 14.60
C PRO A 139 11.28 1.15 15.68
N GLN A 140 11.56 2.45 15.89
CA GLN A 140 12.67 2.91 16.76
C GLN A 140 12.62 2.32 18.16
N ASP A 141 11.43 2.13 18.69
CA ASP A 141 11.21 1.62 20.04
C ASP A 141 11.01 0.10 20.10
N ALA A 142 10.97 -0.58 18.95
CA ALA A 142 10.83 -2.03 18.92
C ALA A 142 12.13 -2.71 19.41
N PRO A 143 12.05 -3.67 20.36
CA PRO A 143 13.24 -4.31 20.95
C PRO A 143 14.16 -4.96 19.93
N LEU A 144 13.62 -5.47 18.83
CA LEU A 144 14.37 -6.12 17.74
C LEU A 144 15.15 -5.15 16.84
N VAL A 145 14.80 -3.87 16.83
CA VAL A 145 15.32 -2.89 15.86
C VAL A 145 16.25 -1.85 16.50
N ARG A 146 16.58 -2.00 17.79
CA ARG A 146 17.50 -1.09 18.51
C ARG A 146 18.85 -0.91 17.82
N HIS A 147 19.27 -1.87 17.02
CA HIS A 147 20.53 -1.81 16.25
C HIS A 147 20.40 -1.03 14.93
N THR A 148 19.20 -0.62 14.54
CA THR A 148 18.93 0.12 13.30
C THR A 148 18.48 1.57 13.54
N ARG A 149 18.69 2.09 14.76
CA ARG A 149 18.23 3.42 15.19
C ARG A 149 18.58 4.59 14.24
N GLY A 150 19.68 4.48 13.49
CA GLY A 150 20.06 5.50 12.52
C GLY A 150 19.31 5.41 11.19
N ARG A 151 18.50 4.37 10.96
CA ARG A 151 17.81 4.12 9.70
C ARG A 151 16.31 4.41 9.76
N ALA A 152 15.73 4.35 10.95
CA ALA A 152 14.31 4.61 11.18
C ALA A 152 13.94 6.11 11.13
N ALA A 153 14.94 7.01 11.24
CA ALA A 153 14.72 8.46 11.19
C ALA A 153 14.51 9.02 9.77
N ILE A 154 14.34 8.17 8.77
CA ILE A 154 14.33 8.56 7.35
C ILE A 154 12.92 8.47 6.72
N TYR A 155 11.93 8.09 7.51
CA TYR A 155 10.52 8.06 7.07
C TYR A 155 9.72 9.23 7.61
#